data_9d9163bc2b312bd09336cf729a7abbc0
#
_entry.id   9d9163bc2b312bd09336cf729a7abbc0
#
_cell.length_a   1.000
_cell.length_b   1.000
_cell.length_c   1.000
_cell.angle_alpha   90.00
_cell.angle_beta   90.00
_cell.angle_gamma   90.00
#
_symmetry.space_group_name_H-M   'P 1'
#
loop_
_entity.id
_entity.type
_entity.pdbx_description
1 polymer ?
#
loop_
_entity_poly.entity_id
_entity_poly.type
_entity_poly.pdbx_seq_one_letter_code
_entity_poly.pdbx_strand_id
1 'polypeptide(L)'
;MPLQKIFAAAVLLCASIAFHAQTPAAITTDPAPDKANPAAMQSFQLPSHGALLNAIVYVAAGPGPHPIVILLHGFPGNEKNLDLAQTIRRAGWDVLFFNYRGSWGSPGTFSFTHSIEDTQSAIAYLRDPANAAKLRSDPKYIVLIGHSMGGMIAANVAAGDPEIRGVGLISAANMAGRLLPAVQANKQEEALPRVTKGLAAEGLAPLAGCTPESLARELLANAAKWNLPDLAPKLSARPILVVTSDDGLADASDALVANLKKIGDTEVNAIHISTDHAYSDHRIALQQTVLEGLDYLQSHR
;
A
#
# COMPACT_ATOMS: atom_id res chain seq x y z
N MET A 1 65.53 -16.72 43.03
CA MET A 1 65.10 -15.72 42.02
C MET A 1 63.90 -16.26 41.29
N PRO A 2 62.69 -15.76 41.49
CA PRO A 2 61.51 -16.23 40.71
C PRO A 2 61.27 -15.31 39.49
N LEU A 3 61.09 -15.93 38.32
CA LEU A 3 60.67 -15.29 37.07
C LEU A 3 59.21 -14.80 37.17
N GLN A 4 58.99 -13.51 37.03
CA GLN A 4 57.69 -12.90 36.85
C GLN A 4 57.24 -13.14 35.41
N LYS A 5 56.13 -13.87 35.25
CA LYS A 5 55.40 -13.97 33.98
C LYS A 5 54.48 -12.76 33.82
N ILE A 6 54.79 -11.90 32.86
CA ILE A 6 53.90 -10.81 32.43
C ILE A 6 52.85 -11.36 31.50
N PHE A 7 51.57 -11.39 31.92
CA PHE A 7 50.44 -11.65 31.05
C PHE A 7 50.01 -10.32 30.41
N ALA A 8 50.24 -10.16 29.11
CA ALA A 8 49.65 -9.07 28.33
C ALA A 8 48.24 -9.46 27.95
N ALA A 9 47.22 -8.82 28.52
CA ALA A 9 45.84 -8.95 28.10
C ALA A 9 45.60 -8.04 26.88
N ALA A 10 45.44 -8.63 25.72
CA ALA A 10 44.98 -7.93 24.53
C ALA A 10 43.46 -7.68 24.63
N VAL A 11 43.04 -6.44 24.87
CA VAL A 11 41.66 -6.00 24.81
C VAL A 11 41.31 -5.81 23.33
N LEU A 12 40.56 -6.76 22.72
CA LEU A 12 39.97 -6.57 21.42
C LEU A 12 38.78 -5.59 21.57
N LEU A 13 38.96 -4.37 21.12
CA LEU A 13 37.89 -3.40 20.95
C LEU A 13 37.11 -3.79 19.70
N CYS A 14 36.00 -4.52 19.84
CA CYS A 14 35.00 -4.70 18.76
C CYS A 14 34.24 -3.38 18.58
N ALA A 15 34.71 -2.53 17.67
CA ALA A 15 33.93 -1.39 17.21
C ALA A 15 32.75 -1.94 16.39
N SER A 16 31.55 -1.96 16.99
CA SER A 16 30.31 -2.20 16.27
C SER A 16 30.09 -1.02 15.31
N ILE A 17 30.44 -1.21 14.04
CA ILE A 17 30.06 -0.28 12.99
C ILE A 17 28.55 -0.44 12.83
N ALA A 18 27.78 0.41 13.47
CA ALA A 18 26.36 0.57 13.17
C ALA A 18 26.28 1.14 11.74
N PHE A 19 25.97 0.28 10.78
CA PHE A 19 25.53 0.74 9.46
C PHE A 19 24.22 1.48 9.67
N HIS A 20 24.28 2.79 9.83
CA HIS A 20 23.12 3.63 9.65
C HIS A 20 22.82 3.60 8.15
N ALA A 21 21.72 2.95 7.75
CA ALA A 21 21.23 3.06 6.39
C ALA A 21 21.08 4.56 6.08
N GLN A 22 21.77 5.03 5.06
CA GLN A 22 21.73 6.44 4.69
C GLN A 22 20.31 6.76 4.21
N THR A 23 19.70 7.80 4.76
CA THR A 23 18.37 8.27 4.32
C THR A 23 18.36 8.46 2.81
N PRO A 24 17.44 7.82 2.05
CA PRO A 24 17.38 7.97 0.60
C PRO A 24 17.27 9.44 0.20
N ALA A 25 18.07 9.87 -0.77
CA ALA A 25 18.13 11.26 -1.21
C ALA A 25 16.76 11.82 -1.63
N ALA A 26 15.89 10.99 -2.20
CA ALA A 26 14.53 11.36 -2.59
C ALA A 26 13.63 11.85 -1.44
N ILE A 27 14.00 11.62 -0.18
CA ILE A 27 13.29 12.15 0.99
C ILE A 27 13.65 13.62 1.22
N THR A 28 14.90 13.99 1.02
CA THR A 28 15.45 15.29 1.44
C THR A 28 15.89 16.19 0.28
N THR A 29 15.96 15.67 -0.94
CA THR A 29 16.54 16.38 -2.09
C THR A 29 15.67 16.19 -3.33
N ASP A 30 15.45 17.27 -4.05
CA ASP A 30 14.82 17.21 -5.35
C ASP A 30 15.79 16.63 -6.40
N PRO A 31 15.28 15.88 -7.40
CA PRO A 31 16.12 15.35 -8.47
C PRO A 31 16.67 16.49 -9.34
N ALA A 32 17.78 16.22 -10.02
CA ALA A 32 18.32 17.16 -10.99
C ALA A 32 17.26 17.49 -12.06
N PRO A 33 17.11 18.78 -12.45
CA PRO A 33 16.16 19.18 -13.48
C PRO A 33 16.47 18.54 -14.83
N ASP A 34 15.50 17.85 -15.42
CA ASP A 34 15.53 17.42 -16.82
C ASP A 34 14.62 18.35 -17.63
N LYS A 35 15.22 19.23 -18.46
CA LYS A 35 14.46 20.20 -19.27
C LYS A 35 13.68 19.55 -20.40
N ALA A 36 14.15 18.42 -20.93
CA ALA A 36 13.50 17.69 -22.01
C ALA A 36 12.33 16.84 -21.50
N ASN A 37 12.48 16.27 -20.29
CA ASN A 37 11.50 15.40 -19.67
C ASN A 37 11.29 15.79 -18.20
N PRO A 38 10.67 16.94 -17.92
CA PRO A 38 10.53 17.44 -16.56
C PRO A 38 9.60 16.55 -15.74
N ALA A 39 9.86 16.53 -14.43
CA ALA A 39 8.85 16.01 -13.49
C ALA A 39 7.55 16.81 -13.62
N ALA A 40 6.42 16.14 -13.51
CA ALA A 40 5.11 16.77 -13.67
C ALA A 40 4.07 16.22 -12.69
N MET A 41 3.00 16.98 -12.52
CA MET A 41 1.75 16.54 -11.92
C MET A 41 0.64 16.78 -12.94
N GLN A 42 -0.13 15.76 -13.28
CA GLN A 42 -1.21 15.87 -14.24
C GLN A 42 -2.51 15.36 -13.58
N SER A 43 -3.53 16.20 -13.54
CA SER A 43 -4.89 15.78 -13.16
C SER A 43 -5.65 15.33 -14.41
N PHE A 44 -6.46 14.28 -14.27
CA PHE A 44 -7.28 13.77 -15.35
C PHE A 44 -8.48 12.99 -14.80
N GLN A 45 -9.38 12.60 -15.71
CA GLN A 45 -10.53 11.77 -15.38
C GLN A 45 -10.23 10.33 -15.79
N LEU A 46 -10.15 9.43 -14.80
CA LEU A 46 -9.91 8.00 -15.01
C LEU A 46 -11.24 7.29 -15.28
N PRO A 47 -11.46 6.68 -16.47
CA PRO A 47 -12.68 5.94 -16.75
C PRO A 47 -12.78 4.66 -15.92
N SER A 48 -13.90 4.46 -15.25
CA SER A 48 -14.22 3.21 -14.54
C SER A 48 -15.72 2.96 -14.54
N HIS A 49 -16.17 1.87 -15.15
CA HIS A 49 -17.57 1.40 -15.12
C HIS A 49 -18.61 2.50 -15.37
N GLY A 50 -18.36 3.35 -16.38
CA GLY A 50 -19.25 4.45 -16.76
C GLY A 50 -19.10 5.72 -15.90
N ALA A 51 -18.26 5.72 -14.86
CA ALA A 51 -17.88 6.90 -14.09
C ALA A 51 -16.53 7.46 -14.55
N LEU A 52 -16.31 8.74 -14.31
CA LEU A 52 -15.03 9.42 -14.54
C LEU A 52 -14.45 9.83 -13.19
N LEU A 53 -13.47 9.07 -12.70
CA LEU A 53 -12.87 9.26 -11.38
C LEU A 53 -11.88 10.40 -11.38
N ASN A 54 -11.88 11.19 -10.31
CA ASN A 54 -10.86 12.23 -10.10
C ASN A 54 -9.50 11.56 -9.83
N ALA A 55 -8.54 11.78 -10.71
CA ALA A 55 -7.22 11.17 -10.66
C ALA A 55 -6.10 12.20 -10.83
N ILE A 56 -4.95 11.91 -10.23
CA ILE A 56 -3.70 12.65 -10.36
C ILE A 56 -2.60 11.64 -10.62
N VAL A 57 -1.75 11.91 -11.60
CA VAL A 57 -0.49 11.20 -11.76
C VAL A 57 0.68 12.15 -11.49
N TYR A 58 1.59 11.72 -10.65
CA TYR A 58 2.88 12.34 -10.44
C TYR A 58 3.88 11.64 -11.35
N VAL A 59 4.37 12.35 -12.36
CA VAL A 59 5.32 11.83 -13.37
C VAL A 59 6.74 12.16 -12.94
N ALA A 60 7.62 11.18 -12.92
CA ALA A 60 9.03 11.36 -12.58
C ALA A 60 9.78 12.16 -13.64
N ALA A 61 10.92 12.76 -13.27
CA ALA A 61 11.84 13.37 -14.21
C ALA A 61 12.59 12.29 -15.03
N GLY A 62 12.90 12.59 -16.28
CA GLY A 62 13.59 11.67 -17.17
C GLY A 62 12.73 11.15 -18.33
N PRO A 63 13.35 10.50 -19.32
CA PRO A 63 12.66 10.06 -20.54
C PRO A 63 11.70 8.86 -20.31
N GLY A 64 11.83 8.12 -19.21
CA GLY A 64 11.10 6.89 -18.98
C GLY A 64 11.56 5.72 -19.87
N PRO A 65 10.80 4.62 -19.97
CA PRO A 65 9.56 4.42 -19.21
C PRO A 65 9.83 4.22 -17.73
N HIS A 66 9.08 4.95 -16.88
CA HIS A 66 9.20 4.86 -15.43
C HIS A 66 8.33 3.72 -14.88
N PRO A 67 8.79 2.95 -13.89
CA PRO A 67 7.90 2.08 -13.13
C PRO A 67 6.83 2.92 -12.43
N ILE A 68 5.65 2.35 -12.19
CA ILE A 68 4.54 3.09 -11.64
C ILE A 68 3.94 2.44 -10.40
N VAL A 69 3.69 3.25 -9.38
CA VAL A 69 2.92 2.89 -8.20
C VAL A 69 1.48 3.38 -8.36
N ILE A 70 0.49 2.51 -8.10
CA ILE A 70 -0.88 2.93 -7.81
C ILE A 70 -1.00 3.05 -6.30
N LEU A 71 -1.22 4.27 -5.80
CA LEU A 71 -1.34 4.56 -4.37
C LEU A 71 -2.82 4.62 -3.99
N LEU A 72 -3.24 3.70 -3.10
CA LEU A 72 -4.63 3.44 -2.74
C LEU A 72 -4.92 3.96 -1.33
N HIS A 73 -5.87 4.90 -1.21
CA HIS A 73 -6.24 5.48 0.08
C HIS A 73 -7.16 4.58 0.91
N GLY A 74 -7.24 4.86 2.21
CA GLY A 74 -8.07 4.17 3.18
C GLY A 74 -9.55 4.59 3.16
N PHE A 75 -10.26 4.22 4.22
CA PHE A 75 -11.67 4.54 4.46
C PHE A 75 -11.80 5.49 5.66
N PRO A 76 -12.54 6.59 5.55
CA PRO A 76 -13.20 7.12 4.34
C PRO A 76 -12.27 7.88 3.40
N GLY A 77 -10.93 7.91 3.65
CA GLY A 77 -9.91 8.47 2.78
C GLY A 77 -9.41 9.86 3.20
N ASN A 78 -9.37 10.15 4.50
CA ASN A 78 -8.81 11.39 5.02
C ASN A 78 -7.30 11.45 4.80
N GLU A 79 -6.57 10.37 5.13
CA GLU A 79 -5.16 10.23 4.81
C GLU A 79 -4.99 9.64 3.40
N LYS A 80 -4.30 10.38 2.54
CA LYS A 80 -4.08 10.06 1.12
C LYS A 80 -2.63 9.75 0.79
N ASN A 81 -1.72 9.95 1.74
CA ASN A 81 -0.28 9.71 1.59
C ASN A 81 0.36 10.44 0.38
N LEU A 82 -0.09 11.68 0.07
CA LEU A 82 0.42 12.41 -1.08
C LEU A 82 1.86 12.94 -0.88
N ASP A 83 2.33 13.07 0.35
CA ASP A 83 3.72 13.31 0.70
C ASP A 83 4.60 12.11 0.29
N LEU A 84 4.12 10.88 0.58
CA LEU A 84 4.75 9.64 0.12
C LEU A 84 4.75 9.56 -1.42
N ALA A 85 3.65 9.93 -2.08
CA ALA A 85 3.59 9.99 -3.55
C ALA A 85 4.66 10.90 -4.13
N GLN A 86 4.88 12.07 -3.55
CA GLN A 86 5.94 13.00 -3.98
C GLN A 86 7.35 12.43 -3.75
N THR A 87 7.56 11.71 -2.65
CA THR A 87 8.84 11.07 -2.36
C THR A 87 9.13 9.94 -3.33
N ILE A 88 8.14 9.10 -3.64
CA ILE A 88 8.23 8.03 -4.64
C ILE A 88 8.54 8.62 -6.03
N ARG A 89 7.87 9.74 -6.41
CA ARG A 89 8.15 10.43 -7.66
C ARG A 89 9.61 10.93 -7.74
N ARG A 90 10.14 11.51 -6.66
CA ARG A 90 11.54 11.95 -6.60
C ARG A 90 12.54 10.80 -6.73
N ALA A 91 12.14 9.60 -6.32
CA ALA A 91 12.93 8.38 -6.50
C ALA A 91 12.87 7.79 -7.92
N GLY A 92 12.19 8.45 -8.87
CA GLY A 92 12.16 8.02 -10.28
C GLY A 92 11.00 7.10 -10.65
N TRP A 93 9.97 6.98 -9.80
CA TRP A 93 8.74 6.26 -10.06
C TRP A 93 7.61 7.21 -10.41
N ASP A 94 6.76 6.83 -11.32
CA ASP A 94 5.48 7.49 -11.45
C ASP A 94 4.54 7.06 -10.33
N VAL A 95 3.58 7.92 -9.96
CA VAL A 95 2.57 7.58 -8.96
C VAL A 95 1.19 7.99 -9.44
N LEU A 96 0.30 7.03 -9.61
CA LEU A 96 -1.13 7.27 -9.85
C LEU A 96 -1.86 7.24 -8.51
N PHE A 97 -2.58 8.32 -8.21
CA PHE A 97 -3.55 8.42 -7.14
C PHE A 97 -4.92 8.76 -7.73
N PHE A 98 -5.99 8.15 -7.22
CA PHE A 98 -7.36 8.49 -7.61
C PHE A 98 -8.32 8.30 -6.45
N ASN A 99 -9.46 8.99 -6.50
CA ASN A 99 -10.57 8.78 -5.59
C ASN A 99 -11.55 7.77 -6.21
N TYR A 100 -11.96 6.75 -5.45
CA TYR A 100 -12.88 5.71 -5.91
C TYR A 100 -14.26 6.29 -6.30
N ARG A 101 -15.09 5.53 -7.03
CA ARG A 101 -16.49 5.90 -7.32
C ARG A 101 -17.21 6.31 -6.04
N GLY A 102 -17.94 7.42 -6.10
CA GLY A 102 -18.68 7.96 -4.96
C GLY A 102 -17.79 8.40 -3.79
N SER A 103 -16.50 8.68 -4.02
CA SER A 103 -15.55 9.10 -2.98
C SER A 103 -14.90 10.42 -3.35
N TRP A 104 -14.87 11.38 -2.42
CA TRP A 104 -14.11 12.64 -2.54
C TRP A 104 -14.32 13.38 -3.86
N GLY A 105 -15.58 13.47 -4.31
CA GLY A 105 -15.98 14.18 -5.52
C GLY A 105 -15.87 13.37 -6.83
N SER A 106 -15.41 12.14 -6.80
CA SER A 106 -15.62 11.22 -7.92
C SER A 106 -17.10 10.82 -8.00
N PRO A 107 -17.70 10.81 -9.20
CA PRO A 107 -19.10 10.45 -9.37
C PRO A 107 -19.39 8.98 -9.08
N GLY A 108 -20.66 8.63 -8.96
CA GLY A 108 -21.12 7.27 -8.72
C GLY A 108 -21.40 6.98 -7.25
N THR A 109 -21.46 5.70 -6.93
CA THR A 109 -21.80 5.18 -5.60
C THR A 109 -20.57 4.49 -4.98
N PHE A 110 -20.25 4.82 -3.76
CA PHE A 110 -19.16 4.15 -3.04
C PHE A 110 -19.59 2.76 -2.58
N SER A 111 -18.70 1.78 -2.79
CA SER A 111 -18.69 0.47 -2.13
C SER A 111 -17.27 -0.10 -2.11
N PHE A 112 -17.01 -1.10 -1.30
CA PHE A 112 -15.71 -1.78 -1.27
C PHE A 112 -15.46 -2.56 -2.57
N THR A 113 -16.51 -3.18 -3.14
CA THR A 113 -16.46 -3.84 -4.44
C THR A 113 -16.09 -2.84 -5.54
N HIS A 114 -16.75 -1.67 -5.56
CA HIS A 114 -16.44 -0.64 -6.55
C HIS A 114 -14.99 -0.15 -6.42
N SER A 115 -14.45 -0.05 -5.20
CA SER A 115 -13.05 0.36 -5.01
C SER A 115 -12.06 -0.67 -5.57
N ILE A 116 -12.38 -1.97 -5.49
CA ILE A 116 -11.60 -3.04 -6.13
C ILE A 116 -11.69 -2.93 -7.67
N GLU A 117 -12.89 -2.77 -8.23
CA GLU A 117 -13.13 -2.62 -9.67
C GLU A 117 -12.47 -1.35 -10.24
N ASP A 118 -12.50 -0.24 -9.50
CA ASP A 118 -11.86 1.01 -9.89
C ASP A 118 -10.33 0.86 -9.95
N THR A 119 -9.75 0.10 -9.03
CA THR A 119 -8.32 -0.22 -9.04
C THR A 119 -7.97 -1.10 -10.26
N GLN A 120 -8.81 -2.06 -10.62
CA GLN A 120 -8.64 -2.86 -11.84
C GLN A 120 -8.75 -1.99 -13.11
N SER A 121 -9.68 -1.02 -13.13
CA SER A 121 -9.80 -0.05 -14.22
C SER A 121 -8.56 0.84 -14.32
N ALA A 122 -7.98 1.26 -13.20
CA ALA A 122 -6.73 2.02 -13.17
C ALA A 122 -5.55 1.22 -13.74
N ILE A 123 -5.44 -0.07 -13.41
CA ILE A 123 -4.43 -0.97 -13.97
C ILE A 123 -4.62 -1.11 -15.48
N ALA A 124 -5.86 -1.34 -15.94
CA ALA A 124 -6.17 -1.44 -17.35
C ALA A 124 -5.83 -0.15 -18.12
N TYR A 125 -6.12 1.02 -17.52
CA TYR A 125 -5.75 2.32 -18.08
C TYR A 125 -4.23 2.47 -18.25
N LEU A 126 -3.44 2.05 -17.26
CA LEU A 126 -1.99 2.13 -17.30
C LEU A 126 -1.36 1.10 -18.27
N ARG A 127 -2.02 -0.03 -18.48
CA ARG A 127 -1.59 -1.06 -19.45
C ARG A 127 -1.89 -0.72 -20.89
N ASP A 128 -2.78 0.26 -21.14
CA ASP A 128 -2.99 0.78 -22.48
C ASP A 128 -1.74 1.49 -22.99
N PRO A 129 -1.16 1.08 -24.16
CA PRO A 129 0.11 1.61 -24.65
C PRO A 129 0.08 3.11 -24.92
N ALA A 130 -1.07 3.68 -25.33
CA ALA A 130 -1.18 5.11 -25.62
C ALA A 130 -1.17 5.92 -24.32
N ASN A 131 -1.83 5.44 -23.26
CA ASN A 131 -1.79 6.06 -21.95
C ASN A 131 -0.41 5.94 -21.30
N ALA A 132 0.20 4.76 -21.36
CA ALA A 132 1.56 4.53 -20.86
C ALA A 132 2.57 5.46 -21.52
N ALA A 133 2.55 5.57 -22.84
CA ALA A 133 3.45 6.47 -23.59
C ALA A 133 3.23 7.95 -23.21
N LYS A 134 1.97 8.38 -23.06
CA LYS A 134 1.63 9.75 -22.64
C LYS A 134 2.18 10.08 -21.25
N LEU A 135 2.16 9.12 -20.35
CA LEU A 135 2.64 9.25 -18.98
C LEU A 135 4.15 8.96 -18.83
N ARG A 136 4.80 8.46 -19.86
CA ARG A 136 6.16 7.90 -19.83
C ARG A 136 6.32 6.76 -18.82
N SER A 137 5.22 6.02 -18.55
CA SER A 137 5.19 4.92 -17.59
C SER A 137 5.47 3.57 -18.26
N ASP A 138 6.01 2.63 -17.49
CA ASP A 138 6.18 1.23 -17.92
C ASP A 138 4.89 0.44 -17.63
N PRO A 139 4.10 0.06 -18.67
CA PRO A 139 2.85 -0.66 -18.49
C PRO A 139 3.04 -2.07 -17.90
N LYS A 140 4.27 -2.59 -17.89
CA LYS A 140 4.63 -3.91 -17.37
C LYS A 140 5.18 -3.86 -15.94
N TYR A 141 5.38 -2.66 -15.40
CA TYR A 141 5.98 -2.51 -14.08
C TYR A 141 5.08 -1.70 -13.14
N ILE A 142 3.95 -2.31 -12.78
CA ILE A 142 2.94 -1.74 -11.89
C ILE A 142 3.06 -2.35 -10.50
N VAL A 143 3.13 -1.51 -9.48
CA VAL A 143 3.14 -1.86 -8.06
C VAL A 143 1.91 -1.26 -7.40
N LEU A 144 1.26 -2.01 -6.50
CA LEU A 144 0.14 -1.49 -5.70
C LEU A 144 0.63 -1.20 -4.28
N ILE A 145 0.41 0.03 -3.81
CA ILE A 145 0.66 0.40 -2.41
C ILE A 145 -0.64 0.92 -1.82
N GLY A 146 -1.10 0.30 -0.74
CA GLY A 146 -2.36 0.68 -0.11
C GLY A 146 -2.24 0.88 1.39
N HIS A 147 -2.88 1.94 1.89
CA HIS A 147 -2.98 2.25 3.32
C HIS A 147 -4.37 1.87 3.84
N SER A 148 -4.44 1.22 4.99
CA SER A 148 -5.71 0.89 5.64
C SER A 148 -6.62 0.03 4.75
N MET A 149 -7.83 0.48 4.42
CA MET A 149 -8.70 -0.14 3.40
C MET A 149 -7.98 -0.29 2.06
N GLY A 150 -7.17 0.68 1.66
CA GLY A 150 -6.37 0.61 0.43
C GLY A 150 -5.44 -0.61 0.42
N GLY A 151 -4.92 -1.04 1.58
CA GLY A 151 -4.14 -2.26 1.73
C GLY A 151 -4.97 -3.52 1.46
N MET A 152 -6.20 -3.59 1.97
CA MET A 152 -7.14 -4.67 1.63
C MET A 152 -7.42 -4.71 0.12
N ILE A 153 -7.63 -3.54 -0.50
CA ILE A 153 -7.89 -3.44 -1.95
C ILE A 153 -6.65 -3.90 -2.72
N ALA A 154 -5.45 -3.38 -2.39
CA ALA A 154 -4.20 -3.76 -3.03
C ALA A 154 -3.98 -5.29 -3.00
N ALA A 155 -4.15 -5.91 -1.83
CA ALA A 155 -3.99 -7.35 -1.66
C ALA A 155 -4.99 -8.16 -2.50
N ASN A 156 -6.29 -7.77 -2.50
CA ASN A 156 -7.33 -8.48 -3.25
C ASN A 156 -7.15 -8.34 -4.77
N VAL A 157 -6.79 -7.15 -5.26
CA VAL A 157 -6.53 -6.92 -6.68
C VAL A 157 -5.28 -7.68 -7.14
N ALA A 158 -4.18 -7.58 -6.40
CA ALA A 158 -2.95 -8.29 -6.73
C ALA A 158 -3.12 -9.82 -6.67
N ALA A 159 -3.95 -10.34 -5.75
CA ALA A 159 -4.26 -11.77 -5.69
C ALA A 159 -5.00 -12.28 -6.94
N GLY A 160 -5.66 -11.41 -7.70
CA GLY A 160 -6.35 -11.71 -8.96
C GLY A 160 -5.55 -11.38 -10.22
N ASP A 161 -4.40 -10.71 -10.09
CA ASP A 161 -3.59 -10.22 -11.20
C ASP A 161 -2.09 -10.56 -11.02
N PRO A 162 -1.62 -11.66 -11.64
CA PRO A 162 -0.24 -12.10 -11.49
C PRO A 162 0.82 -11.18 -12.14
N GLU A 163 0.39 -10.22 -12.97
CA GLU A 163 1.31 -9.28 -13.61
C GLU A 163 1.63 -8.06 -12.72
N ILE A 164 0.99 -7.90 -11.56
CA ILE A 164 1.38 -6.91 -10.56
C ILE A 164 2.73 -7.30 -9.97
N ARG A 165 3.70 -6.38 -10.05
CA ARG A 165 5.11 -6.64 -9.75
C ARG A 165 5.46 -6.61 -8.27
N GLY A 166 4.66 -5.96 -7.45
CA GLY A 166 4.88 -5.90 -6.00
C GLY A 166 3.67 -5.32 -5.29
N VAL A 167 3.59 -5.55 -3.99
CA VAL A 167 2.50 -5.06 -3.13
C VAL A 167 3.06 -4.45 -1.86
N GLY A 168 2.65 -3.21 -1.56
CA GLY A 168 2.90 -2.54 -0.29
C GLY A 168 1.62 -2.44 0.53
N LEU A 169 1.63 -2.98 1.74
CA LEU A 169 0.51 -3.00 2.67
C LEU A 169 0.88 -2.14 3.88
N ILE A 170 0.33 -0.93 3.97
CA ILE A 170 0.59 0.02 5.05
C ILE A 170 -0.62 -0.01 5.99
N SER A 171 -0.44 -0.46 7.23
CA SER A 171 -1.52 -0.62 8.23
C SER A 171 -2.80 -1.20 7.62
N ALA A 172 -2.66 -2.29 6.85
CA ALA A 172 -3.75 -2.84 6.05
C ALA A 172 -4.91 -3.33 6.92
N ALA A 173 -6.10 -2.79 6.65
CA ALA A 173 -7.30 -3.12 7.42
C ALA A 173 -7.98 -4.37 6.88
N ASN A 174 -8.04 -5.45 7.65
CA ASN A 174 -8.81 -6.66 7.33
C ASN A 174 -10.31 -6.45 7.61
N MET A 175 -10.91 -5.46 6.92
CA MET A 175 -12.26 -4.97 7.25
C MET A 175 -13.33 -6.05 7.16
N ALA A 176 -13.32 -6.87 6.13
CA ALA A 176 -14.27 -7.97 5.94
C ALA A 176 -13.84 -9.24 6.71
N GLY A 177 -12.57 -9.62 6.62
CA GLY A 177 -12.07 -10.87 7.20
C GLY A 177 -12.25 -10.95 8.72
N ARG A 178 -12.17 -9.84 9.44
CA ARG A 178 -12.46 -9.78 10.88
C ARG A 178 -13.90 -10.19 11.23
N LEU A 179 -14.80 -10.24 10.25
CA LEU A 179 -16.19 -10.63 10.40
C LEU A 179 -16.41 -12.12 10.10
N LEU A 180 -15.39 -12.81 9.59
CA LEU A 180 -15.47 -14.23 9.22
C LEU A 180 -15.98 -15.14 10.34
N PRO A 181 -15.60 -14.98 11.62
CA PRO A 181 -16.14 -15.79 12.71
C PRO A 181 -17.65 -15.65 12.87
N ALA A 182 -18.20 -14.45 12.69
CA ALA A 182 -19.65 -14.24 12.75
C ALA A 182 -20.37 -14.90 11.57
N VAL A 183 -19.77 -14.85 10.38
CA VAL A 183 -20.30 -15.50 9.17
C VAL A 183 -20.29 -17.02 9.32
N GLN A 184 -19.19 -17.61 9.79
CA GLN A 184 -19.06 -19.05 10.02
C GLN A 184 -20.03 -19.58 11.11
N ALA A 185 -20.35 -18.74 12.09
CA ALA A 185 -21.32 -19.06 13.12
C ALA A 185 -22.79 -18.80 12.70
N ASN A 186 -23.07 -18.37 11.45
CA ASN A 186 -24.37 -17.91 10.96
C ASN A 186 -24.99 -16.77 11.80
N LYS A 187 -24.16 -15.83 12.26
CA LYS A 187 -24.52 -14.69 13.13
C LYS A 187 -24.40 -13.35 12.43
N GLN A 188 -24.58 -13.30 11.12
CA GLN A 188 -24.41 -12.06 10.32
C GLN A 188 -25.41 -10.99 10.77
N GLU A 189 -26.69 -11.35 10.94
CA GLU A 189 -27.73 -10.40 11.38
C GLU A 189 -27.52 -9.93 12.83
N GLU A 190 -26.94 -10.77 13.69
CA GLU A 190 -26.57 -10.39 15.06
C GLU A 190 -25.37 -9.41 15.05
N ALA A 191 -24.40 -9.59 14.14
CA ALA A 191 -23.23 -8.74 14.00
C ALA A 191 -23.52 -7.41 13.32
N LEU A 192 -24.50 -7.36 12.42
CA LEU A 192 -24.82 -6.23 11.55
C LEU A 192 -24.96 -4.88 12.28
N PRO A 193 -25.73 -4.76 13.40
CA PRO A 193 -25.89 -3.46 14.07
C PRO A 193 -24.56 -2.92 14.61
N ARG A 194 -23.68 -3.79 15.11
CA ARG A 194 -22.36 -3.39 15.63
C ARG A 194 -21.45 -2.90 14.49
N VAL A 195 -21.43 -3.62 13.36
CA VAL A 195 -20.62 -3.25 12.18
C VAL A 195 -21.12 -1.93 11.61
N THR A 196 -22.44 -1.78 11.45
CA THR A 196 -23.10 -0.55 11.00
C THR A 196 -22.72 0.65 11.86
N LYS A 197 -22.79 0.50 13.20
CA LYS A 197 -22.40 1.54 14.15
C LYS A 197 -20.92 1.92 14.01
N GLY A 198 -20.05 0.93 13.85
CA GLY A 198 -18.62 1.16 13.63
C GLY A 198 -18.35 2.00 12.36
N LEU A 199 -18.95 1.60 11.23
CA LEU A 199 -18.80 2.34 9.97
C LEU A 199 -19.40 3.76 10.03
N ALA A 200 -20.52 3.95 10.74
CA ALA A 200 -21.10 5.27 10.94
C ALA A 200 -20.15 6.21 11.73
N ALA A 201 -19.37 5.65 12.66
CA ALA A 201 -18.44 6.43 13.48
C ALA A 201 -17.20 6.92 12.70
N GLU A 202 -16.89 6.33 11.55
CA GLU A 202 -15.75 6.74 10.69
C GLU A 202 -16.00 8.06 9.93
N GLY A 203 -17.25 8.57 9.89
CA GLY A 203 -17.58 9.81 9.22
C GLY A 203 -17.70 9.66 7.69
N LEU A 204 -18.90 9.32 7.21
CA LEU A 204 -19.14 9.01 5.79
C LEU A 204 -19.36 10.24 4.89
N ALA A 205 -19.19 11.48 5.39
CA ALA A 205 -19.43 12.70 4.61
C ALA A 205 -18.70 12.75 3.25
N PRO A 206 -17.49 12.22 3.08
CA PRO A 206 -16.81 12.18 1.78
C PRO A 206 -17.36 11.14 0.79
N LEU A 207 -18.32 10.31 1.21
CA LEU A 207 -18.81 9.16 0.43
C LEU A 207 -20.26 9.39 -0.02
N ALA A 208 -20.56 9.05 -1.26
CA ALA A 208 -21.87 9.23 -1.86
C ALA A 208 -22.52 7.87 -2.20
N GLY A 209 -23.86 7.84 -2.14
CA GLY A 209 -24.67 6.70 -2.60
C GLY A 209 -24.59 5.45 -1.73
N CYS A 210 -23.96 5.51 -0.56
CA CYS A 210 -23.88 4.41 0.39
C CYS A 210 -24.46 4.78 1.77
N THR A 211 -24.75 3.77 2.56
CA THR A 211 -25.15 3.92 3.98
C THR A 211 -24.24 3.04 4.85
N PRO A 212 -24.09 3.34 6.14
CA PRO A 212 -23.32 2.44 7.04
C PRO A 212 -23.84 1.00 7.01
N GLU A 213 -25.16 0.81 6.87
CA GLU A 213 -25.76 -0.52 6.81
C GLU A 213 -25.45 -1.22 5.47
N SER A 214 -25.57 -0.53 4.34
CA SER A 214 -25.24 -1.14 3.03
C SER A 214 -23.78 -1.61 2.98
N LEU A 215 -22.85 -0.81 3.50
CA LEU A 215 -21.43 -1.15 3.61
C LEU A 215 -21.19 -2.30 4.60
N ALA A 216 -21.90 -2.34 5.74
CA ALA A 216 -21.79 -3.43 6.71
C ALA A 216 -22.26 -4.77 6.12
N ARG A 217 -23.38 -4.78 5.38
CA ARG A 217 -23.86 -5.97 4.66
C ARG A 217 -22.88 -6.43 3.60
N GLU A 218 -22.27 -5.52 2.86
CA GLU A 218 -21.24 -5.83 1.87
C GLU A 218 -20.01 -6.51 2.52
N LEU A 219 -19.49 -5.98 3.64
CA LEU A 219 -18.37 -6.58 4.36
C LEU A 219 -18.71 -7.99 4.88
N LEU A 220 -19.90 -8.17 5.46
CA LEU A 220 -20.35 -9.47 5.93
C LEU A 220 -20.48 -10.50 4.80
N ALA A 221 -21.02 -10.08 3.64
CA ALA A 221 -21.17 -10.94 2.47
C ALA A 221 -19.82 -11.36 1.85
N ASN A 222 -18.77 -10.54 2.02
CA ASN A 222 -17.46 -10.80 1.45
C ASN A 222 -16.40 -11.22 2.49
N ALA A 223 -16.80 -11.55 3.73
CA ALA A 223 -15.88 -11.84 4.83
C ALA A 223 -14.84 -12.92 4.50
N ALA A 224 -15.25 -14.01 3.87
CA ALA A 224 -14.36 -15.09 3.45
C ALA A 224 -13.49 -14.70 2.23
N LYS A 225 -14.06 -13.97 1.28
CA LYS A 225 -13.37 -13.61 0.04
C LYS A 225 -12.25 -12.59 0.28
N TRP A 226 -12.47 -11.64 1.20
CA TRP A 226 -11.54 -10.54 1.47
C TRP A 226 -10.76 -10.73 2.78
N ASN A 227 -10.64 -11.96 3.27
CA ASN A 227 -9.82 -12.24 4.44
C ASN A 227 -8.34 -12.19 4.10
N LEU A 228 -7.65 -11.16 4.57
CA LEU A 228 -6.26 -10.85 4.21
C LEU A 228 -5.30 -12.03 4.41
N PRO A 229 -5.31 -12.78 5.54
CA PRO A 229 -4.43 -13.93 5.74
C PRO A 229 -4.59 -15.06 4.71
N ASP A 230 -5.80 -15.22 4.15
CA ASP A 230 -6.11 -16.30 3.20
C ASP A 230 -5.62 -15.99 1.77
N LEU A 231 -5.17 -14.75 1.52
CA LEU A 231 -4.62 -14.35 0.23
C LEU A 231 -3.15 -14.78 0.02
N ALA A 232 -2.46 -15.27 1.07
CA ALA A 232 -1.06 -15.64 1.02
C ALA A 232 -0.68 -16.52 -0.21
N PRO A 233 -1.39 -17.61 -0.56
CA PRO A 233 -1.02 -18.43 -1.71
C PRO A 233 -1.09 -17.72 -3.05
N LYS A 234 -1.92 -16.67 -3.16
CA LYS A 234 -2.09 -15.88 -4.38
C LYS A 234 -1.14 -14.69 -4.45
N LEU A 235 -0.57 -14.31 -3.33
CA LEU A 235 0.36 -13.19 -3.22
C LEU A 235 1.83 -13.62 -3.27
N SER A 236 2.15 -14.88 -2.96
CA SER A 236 3.51 -15.42 -2.78
C SER A 236 4.42 -15.41 -4.01
N ALA A 237 3.93 -15.03 -5.17
CA ALA A 237 4.75 -15.01 -6.40
C ALA A 237 5.42 -13.65 -6.67
N ARG A 238 5.43 -12.74 -5.68
CA ARG A 238 5.92 -11.37 -5.84
C ARG A 238 6.41 -10.78 -4.53
N PRO A 239 7.33 -9.81 -4.58
CA PRO A 239 7.75 -9.08 -3.38
C PRO A 239 6.60 -8.36 -2.69
N ILE A 240 6.53 -8.50 -1.36
CA ILE A 240 5.49 -7.91 -0.52
C ILE A 240 6.16 -7.13 0.60
N LEU A 241 5.85 -5.85 0.70
CA LEU A 241 6.18 -5.01 1.84
C LEU A 241 4.96 -4.91 2.77
N VAL A 242 5.12 -5.26 4.02
CA VAL A 242 4.09 -5.09 5.07
C VAL A 242 4.61 -4.13 6.11
N VAL A 243 3.94 -3.00 6.29
CA VAL A 243 4.24 -2.02 7.33
C VAL A 243 3.08 -1.96 8.30
N THR A 244 3.32 -2.25 9.57
CA THR A 244 2.32 -2.19 10.65
C THR A 244 2.63 -1.07 11.63
N SER A 245 1.63 -0.64 12.40
CA SER A 245 1.77 0.38 13.45
C SER A 245 0.97 -0.02 14.71
N ASP A 246 1.03 0.81 15.77
CA ASP A 246 0.33 0.60 17.05
C ASP A 246 -1.17 0.94 16.98
N ASP A 247 -1.79 0.71 15.82
CA ASP A 247 -3.18 1.09 15.50
C ASP A 247 -4.21 -0.03 15.79
N GLY A 248 -3.76 -1.18 16.27
CA GLY A 248 -4.60 -2.34 16.56
C GLY A 248 -5.05 -3.13 15.31
N LEU A 249 -4.46 -2.89 14.13
CA LEU A 249 -4.78 -3.62 12.88
C LEU A 249 -3.71 -4.65 12.49
N ALA A 250 -2.59 -4.73 13.20
CA ALA A 250 -1.43 -5.54 12.84
C ALA A 250 -1.73 -7.05 12.73
N ASP A 251 -2.61 -7.61 13.59
CA ASP A 251 -2.84 -9.06 13.71
C ASP A 251 -3.09 -9.76 12.36
N ALA A 252 -3.90 -9.16 11.49
CA ALA A 252 -4.22 -9.76 10.20
C ALA A 252 -3.05 -9.69 9.21
N SER A 253 -2.27 -8.63 9.26
CA SER A 253 -1.04 -8.45 8.49
C SER A 253 0.03 -9.42 8.95
N ASP A 254 0.19 -9.61 10.25
CA ASP A 254 1.13 -10.57 10.85
C ASP A 254 0.74 -12.02 10.49
N ALA A 255 -0.56 -12.33 10.50
CA ALA A 255 -1.08 -13.62 10.06
C ALA A 255 -0.83 -13.86 8.58
N LEU A 256 -0.99 -12.85 7.70
CA LEU A 256 -0.61 -12.93 6.29
C LEU A 256 0.88 -13.25 6.14
N VAL A 257 1.75 -12.50 6.83
CA VAL A 257 3.21 -12.72 6.81
C VAL A 257 3.58 -14.12 7.29
N ALA A 258 2.95 -14.60 8.37
CA ALA A 258 3.16 -15.95 8.87
C ALA A 258 2.75 -17.02 7.84
N ASN A 259 1.61 -16.83 7.15
CA ASN A 259 1.13 -17.73 6.12
C ASN A 259 2.05 -17.73 4.89
N LEU A 260 2.55 -16.56 4.45
CA LEU A 260 3.54 -16.45 3.37
C LEU A 260 4.83 -17.20 3.71
N LYS A 261 5.38 -16.98 4.89
CA LYS A 261 6.59 -17.71 5.36
C LYS A 261 6.37 -19.22 5.45
N LYS A 262 5.18 -19.63 5.91
CA LYS A 262 4.82 -21.07 6.01
C LYS A 262 4.79 -21.79 4.67
N ILE A 263 4.44 -21.10 3.58
CA ILE A 263 4.46 -21.65 2.22
C ILE A 263 5.80 -21.47 1.52
N GLY A 264 6.83 -20.98 2.24
CA GLY A 264 8.20 -20.84 1.73
C GLY A 264 8.48 -19.54 0.98
N ASP A 265 7.62 -18.54 1.12
CA ASP A 265 7.84 -17.22 0.51
C ASP A 265 8.98 -16.48 1.23
N THR A 266 10.02 -16.12 0.50
CA THR A 266 11.18 -15.35 0.97
C THR A 266 11.13 -13.88 0.58
N GLU A 267 10.17 -13.49 -0.25
CA GLU A 267 10.04 -12.14 -0.81
C GLU A 267 9.15 -11.21 0.05
N VAL A 268 8.79 -11.65 1.27
CA VAL A 268 8.00 -10.85 2.21
C VAL A 268 8.91 -10.10 3.18
N ASN A 269 8.84 -8.78 3.15
CA ASN A 269 9.48 -7.88 4.12
C ASN A 269 8.40 -7.28 5.05
N ALA A 270 8.54 -7.49 6.35
CA ALA A 270 7.59 -7.02 7.36
C ALA A 270 8.30 -6.12 8.38
N ILE A 271 7.80 -4.90 8.54
CA ILE A 271 8.35 -3.86 9.39
C ILE A 271 7.24 -3.30 10.27
N HIS A 272 7.53 -3.13 11.56
CA HIS A 272 6.66 -2.42 12.50
C HIS A 272 7.25 -1.05 12.82
N ILE A 273 6.42 -0.01 12.75
CA ILE A 273 6.77 1.35 13.16
C ILE A 273 5.85 1.73 14.32
N SER A 274 6.44 2.00 15.50
CA SER A 274 5.66 2.36 16.71
C SER A 274 5.13 3.78 16.57
N THR A 275 3.89 3.90 16.07
CA THR A 275 3.21 5.17 15.75
C THR A 275 1.71 4.94 15.59
N ASP A 276 0.96 6.01 15.33
CA ASP A 276 -0.47 5.96 15.04
C ASP A 276 -0.79 5.44 13.63
N HIS A 277 -2.08 5.25 13.33
CA HIS A 277 -2.58 4.75 12.05
C HIS A 277 -2.17 5.61 10.84
N ALA A 278 -2.00 6.93 11.01
CA ALA A 278 -1.61 7.86 9.96
C ALA A 278 -0.09 8.04 9.85
N TYR A 279 0.69 7.40 10.75
CA TYR A 279 2.13 7.60 10.88
C TYR A 279 2.49 9.07 11.14
N SER A 280 1.71 9.77 11.94
CA SER A 280 1.74 11.23 12.07
C SER A 280 3.10 11.77 12.50
N ASP A 281 3.80 11.10 13.38
CA ASP A 281 5.13 11.46 13.89
C ASP A 281 6.29 10.66 13.26
N HIS A 282 5.97 9.74 12.29
CA HIS A 282 6.94 8.87 11.63
C HIS A 282 6.84 8.89 10.09
N ARG A 283 6.40 10.02 9.50
CA ARG A 283 6.24 10.15 8.03
C ARG A 283 7.55 9.91 7.26
N ILE A 284 8.69 10.38 7.79
CA ILE A 284 10.01 10.17 7.20
C ILE A 284 10.39 8.69 7.24
N ALA A 285 10.18 8.02 8.38
CA ALA A 285 10.46 6.59 8.53
C ALA A 285 9.59 5.75 7.57
N LEU A 286 8.30 6.08 7.43
CA LEU A 286 7.42 5.42 6.46
C LEU A 286 7.92 5.61 5.02
N GLN A 287 8.30 6.83 4.63
CA GLN A 287 8.84 7.13 3.31
C GLN A 287 10.13 6.33 3.04
N GLN A 288 11.04 6.27 4.01
CA GLN A 288 12.27 5.50 3.90
C GLN A 288 11.97 4.01 3.71
N THR A 289 11.12 3.43 4.53
CA THR A 289 10.72 2.02 4.46
C THR A 289 10.11 1.67 3.09
N VAL A 290 9.24 2.53 2.56
CA VAL A 290 8.62 2.30 1.26
C VAL A 290 9.64 2.42 0.13
N LEU A 291 10.55 3.41 0.17
CA LEU A 291 11.59 3.54 -0.85
C LEU A 291 12.55 2.34 -0.85
N GLU A 292 12.97 1.85 0.31
CA GLU A 292 13.80 0.63 0.43
C GLU A 292 13.10 -0.59 -0.21
N GLY A 293 11.78 -0.73 -0.02
CA GLY A 293 10.98 -1.77 -0.68
C GLY A 293 10.92 -1.60 -2.21
N LEU A 294 10.80 -0.37 -2.70
CA LEU A 294 10.78 -0.08 -4.14
C LEU A 294 12.17 -0.27 -4.78
N ASP A 295 13.24 0.09 -4.08
CA ASP A 295 14.63 -0.13 -4.53
C ASP A 295 14.93 -1.64 -4.62
N TYR A 296 14.45 -2.44 -3.66
CA TYR A 296 14.52 -3.89 -3.73
C TYR A 296 13.85 -4.42 -5.00
N LEU A 297 12.63 -3.96 -5.30
CA LEU A 297 11.91 -4.33 -6.53
C LEU A 297 12.68 -3.96 -7.80
N GLN A 298 13.33 -2.79 -7.84
CA GLN A 298 14.12 -2.37 -9.01
C GLN A 298 15.39 -3.20 -9.21
N SER A 299 16.04 -3.60 -8.14
CA SER A 299 17.28 -4.39 -8.21
C SER A 299 17.07 -5.85 -8.59
N HIS A 300 15.81 -6.35 -8.56
CA HIS A 300 15.44 -7.73 -8.89
C HIS A 300 14.52 -7.80 -10.14
N ARG A 301 14.67 -6.82 -11.05
CA ARG A 301 13.97 -6.78 -12.36
C ARG A 301 14.34 -7.92 -13.30
#